data_a1e0969eb23a2896ea594612352e0680
#
_entry.id   a1e0969eb23a2896ea594612352e0680
#
_cell.length_a   1.000
_cell.length_b   1.000
_cell.length_c   1.000
_cell.angle_alpha   90.00
_cell.angle_beta   90.00
_cell.angle_gamma   90.00
#
_symmetry.space_group_name_H-M   'P 1'
#
loop_
_entity.id
_entity.type
_entity.pdbx_description
1 polymer ?
#
loop_
_entity_poly.entity_id
_entity_poly.type
_entity_poly.pdbx_seq_one_letter_code
_entity_poly.pdbx_strand_id
1 'polypeptide(L)'
;MQPIKTLYVVNHSHTDIGFTDYQDLCFRQHAEFIDQALDLIETTQDLPKEAQYRWTCEVTGMTEKYFQKASSAQIERFKTWNDAGYIDVAGMQYNHTPMQNAEQMIRSLYPVQRLRDQYGLSISSAMQCDVNGISWLYADLLAEVGIELMTMAVNPLRGYTPKPIPNAFWWEGPAGNKTLAWNGFHYLWGRSIAKLGDWRFV
;
A
#
# COMPACT_ATOMS: atom_id res chain seq x y z
N MET A 1 -29.54 -7.30 11.62
CA MET A 1 -28.34 -7.10 10.78
C MET A 1 -28.31 -8.18 9.71
N GLN A 2 -28.04 -7.82 8.46
CA GLN A 2 -27.80 -8.85 7.43
C GLN A 2 -26.46 -9.53 7.68
N PRO A 3 -26.33 -10.85 7.45
CA PRO A 3 -25.06 -11.54 7.64
C PRO A 3 -24.01 -11.06 6.63
N ILE A 4 -22.76 -10.95 7.06
CA ILE A 4 -21.62 -10.69 6.17
C ILE A 4 -21.48 -11.88 5.22
N LYS A 5 -21.50 -11.62 3.91
CA LYS A 5 -21.40 -12.64 2.87
C LYS A 5 -20.00 -12.76 2.27
N THR A 6 -19.24 -11.66 2.27
CA THR A 6 -17.90 -11.62 1.67
C THR A 6 -16.98 -10.76 2.54
N LEU A 7 -15.77 -11.23 2.73
CA LEU A 7 -14.70 -10.50 3.39
C LEU A 7 -13.53 -10.37 2.41
N TYR A 8 -13.15 -9.16 2.10
CA TYR A 8 -11.94 -8.88 1.33
C TYR A 8 -10.77 -8.63 2.28
N VAL A 9 -9.67 -9.34 2.07
CA VAL A 9 -8.45 -9.21 2.87
C VAL A 9 -7.35 -8.67 1.97
N VAL A 10 -6.78 -7.53 2.34
CA VAL A 10 -5.65 -6.91 1.66
C VAL A 10 -4.43 -7.12 2.55
N ASN A 11 -3.53 -8.00 2.13
CA ASN A 11 -2.31 -8.30 2.87
C ASN A 11 -1.23 -7.27 2.51
N HIS A 12 -0.62 -6.70 3.51
CA HIS A 12 0.53 -5.80 3.39
C HIS A 12 1.37 -5.85 4.67
N SER A 13 2.53 -5.20 4.67
CA SER A 13 3.35 -5.03 5.86
C SER A 13 3.59 -3.54 6.10
N HIS A 14 3.20 -3.06 7.27
CA HIS A 14 3.50 -1.72 7.73
C HIS A 14 4.79 -1.71 8.55
N THR A 15 5.69 -0.78 8.24
CA THR A 15 6.95 -0.63 8.95
C THR A 15 7.31 0.84 9.10
N ASP A 16 7.52 1.27 10.33
CA ASP A 16 8.04 2.60 10.63
C ASP A 16 9.54 2.65 10.38
N ILE A 17 9.93 3.31 9.29
CA ILE A 17 11.32 3.40 8.85
C ILE A 17 12.11 4.28 9.82
N GLY A 18 13.07 3.67 10.54
CA GLY A 18 13.87 4.34 11.54
C GLY A 18 13.28 4.35 12.95
N PHE A 19 12.02 3.89 13.13
CA PHE A 19 11.40 3.64 14.43
C PHE A 19 11.40 2.14 14.75
N THR A 20 10.96 1.32 13.79
CA THR A 20 10.98 -0.15 13.94
C THR A 20 12.41 -0.66 14.05
N ASP A 21 13.31 -0.18 13.17
CA ASP A 21 14.73 -0.49 13.16
C ASP A 21 15.49 0.57 12.34
N TYR A 22 16.83 0.43 12.19
CA TYR A 22 17.62 1.26 11.28
C TYR A 22 17.04 1.20 9.85
N GLN A 23 17.08 2.32 9.15
CA GLN A 23 16.47 2.45 7.81
C GLN A 23 16.92 1.35 6.84
N ASP A 24 18.22 1.05 6.78
CA ASP A 24 18.74 0.00 5.90
C ASP A 24 18.26 -1.41 6.28
N LEU A 25 17.98 -1.65 7.56
CA LEU A 25 17.38 -2.91 8.02
C LEU A 25 15.93 -2.99 7.59
N CYS A 26 15.15 -1.92 7.75
CA CYS A 26 13.77 -1.85 7.27
C CYS A 26 13.69 -2.11 5.76
N PHE A 27 14.58 -1.52 4.95
CA PHE A 27 14.62 -1.77 3.51
C PHE A 27 14.97 -3.23 3.15
N ARG A 28 15.86 -3.86 3.88
CA ARG A 28 16.18 -5.29 3.68
C ARG A 28 15.01 -6.19 4.05
N GLN A 29 14.37 -5.94 5.19
CA GLN A 29 13.18 -6.69 5.61
C GLN A 29 12.05 -6.60 4.58
N HIS A 30 11.80 -5.41 4.03
CA HIS A 30 10.78 -5.26 2.98
C HIS A 30 11.15 -5.99 1.69
N ALA A 31 12.43 -6.07 1.33
CA ALA A 31 12.85 -6.89 0.20
C ALA A 31 12.58 -8.39 0.46
N GLU A 32 12.85 -8.87 1.66
CA GLU A 32 12.52 -10.24 2.08
C GLU A 32 11.01 -10.50 2.10
N PHE A 33 10.19 -9.53 2.54
CA PHE A 33 8.74 -9.65 2.51
C PHE A 33 8.20 -9.75 1.09
N ILE A 34 8.77 -9.01 0.13
CA ILE A 34 8.40 -9.11 -1.28
C ILE A 34 8.72 -10.51 -1.82
N ASP A 35 9.93 -11.03 -1.58
CA ASP A 35 10.31 -12.35 -2.03
C ASP A 35 9.42 -13.44 -1.40
N GLN A 36 9.14 -13.37 -0.10
CA GLN A 36 8.22 -14.27 0.60
C GLN A 36 6.78 -14.17 0.06
N ALA A 37 6.31 -12.96 -0.25
CA ALA A 37 4.99 -12.76 -0.83
C ALA A 37 4.90 -13.42 -2.22
N LEU A 38 5.92 -13.31 -3.03
CA LEU A 38 6.01 -13.97 -4.33
C LEU A 38 6.01 -15.49 -4.18
N ASP A 39 6.73 -16.05 -3.21
CA ASP A 39 6.71 -17.47 -2.89
C ASP A 39 5.30 -17.93 -2.48
N LEU A 40 4.61 -17.17 -1.63
CA LEU A 40 3.25 -17.48 -1.21
C LEU A 40 2.24 -17.36 -2.37
N ILE A 41 2.39 -16.39 -3.24
CA ILE A 41 1.57 -16.29 -4.45
C ILE A 41 1.72 -17.57 -5.28
N GLU A 42 2.94 -17.99 -5.57
CA GLU A 42 3.23 -19.17 -6.39
C GLU A 42 2.74 -20.49 -5.75
N THR A 43 2.95 -20.64 -4.46
CA THR A 43 2.57 -21.88 -3.74
C THR A 43 1.06 -22.01 -3.52
N THR A 44 0.29 -20.95 -3.71
CA THR A 44 -1.17 -20.98 -3.53
C THR A 44 -1.95 -21.02 -4.84
N GLN A 45 -1.29 -21.15 -6.01
CA GLN A 45 -1.99 -21.13 -7.30
C GLN A 45 -2.93 -22.31 -7.53
N ASP A 46 -2.69 -23.44 -6.89
CA ASP A 46 -3.57 -24.61 -6.95
C ASP A 46 -4.84 -24.48 -6.10
N LEU A 47 -4.94 -23.43 -5.28
CA LEU A 47 -6.13 -23.14 -4.48
C LEU A 47 -7.22 -22.45 -5.32
N PRO A 48 -8.50 -22.49 -4.86
CA PRO A 48 -9.55 -21.67 -5.46
C PRO A 48 -9.12 -20.20 -5.52
N LYS A 49 -9.51 -19.49 -6.59
CA LYS A 49 -9.06 -18.13 -6.88
C LYS A 49 -9.25 -17.15 -5.70
N GLU A 50 -10.29 -17.36 -4.92
CA GLU A 50 -10.61 -16.53 -3.75
C GLU A 50 -9.69 -16.81 -2.55
N ALA A 51 -9.00 -17.95 -2.54
CA ALA A 51 -8.06 -18.38 -1.50
C ALA A 51 -6.60 -18.20 -1.91
N GLN A 52 -6.34 -17.81 -3.16
CA GLN A 52 -4.97 -17.56 -3.64
C GLN A 52 -4.40 -16.30 -2.96
N TYR A 53 -3.15 -16.37 -2.57
CA TYR A 53 -2.49 -15.28 -1.86
C TYR A 53 -2.30 -14.06 -2.77
N ARG A 54 -2.50 -12.88 -2.20
CA ARG A 54 -2.23 -11.58 -2.83
C ARG A 54 -1.51 -10.69 -1.84
N TRP A 55 -0.73 -9.76 -2.37
CA TRP A 55 0.06 -8.85 -1.58
C TRP A 55 0.03 -7.43 -2.13
N THR A 56 0.07 -6.45 -1.25
CA THR A 56 0.25 -5.04 -1.61
C THR A 56 1.55 -4.53 -0.99
N CYS A 57 2.47 -4.05 -1.82
CA CYS A 57 3.61 -3.28 -1.36
C CYS A 57 3.11 -1.91 -0.91
N GLU A 58 3.17 -1.64 0.38
CA GLU A 58 2.51 -0.49 1.00
C GLU A 58 2.96 0.85 0.44
N VAL A 59 4.26 0.97 0.10
CA VAL A 59 4.86 2.23 -0.38
C VAL A 59 5.87 2.01 -1.51
N THR A 60 5.91 2.96 -2.44
CA THR A 60 6.84 2.90 -3.58
C THR A 60 8.29 3.00 -3.17
N GLY A 61 8.63 3.71 -2.10
CA GLY A 61 10.02 3.88 -1.66
C GLY A 61 10.70 2.56 -1.29
N MET A 62 9.97 1.64 -0.64
CA MET A 62 10.45 0.29 -0.34
C MET A 62 10.58 -0.55 -1.62
N THR A 63 9.59 -0.46 -2.50
CA THR A 63 9.58 -1.18 -3.78
C THR A 63 10.73 -0.73 -4.68
N GLU A 64 11.01 0.57 -4.78
CA GLU A 64 12.18 1.05 -5.53
C GLU A 64 13.49 0.50 -4.96
N LYS A 65 13.63 0.42 -3.64
CA LYS A 65 14.83 -0.15 -3.00
C LYS A 65 14.99 -1.63 -3.31
N TYR A 66 13.90 -2.37 -3.39
CA TYR A 66 13.90 -3.76 -3.85
C TYR A 66 14.42 -3.84 -5.31
N PHE A 67 13.81 -3.11 -6.23
CA PHE A 67 14.16 -3.15 -7.65
C PHE A 67 15.61 -2.68 -7.94
N GLN A 68 16.15 -1.75 -7.14
CA GLN A 68 17.55 -1.31 -7.27
C GLN A 68 18.57 -2.43 -6.98
N LYS A 69 18.18 -3.46 -6.24
CA LYS A 69 19.06 -4.56 -5.81
C LYS A 69 18.66 -5.92 -6.38
N ALA A 70 17.44 -6.03 -6.91
CA ALA A 70 16.91 -7.27 -7.43
C ALA A 70 17.65 -7.72 -8.69
N SER A 71 17.81 -9.01 -8.84
CA SER A 71 18.28 -9.64 -10.07
C SER A 71 17.23 -9.51 -11.18
N SER A 72 17.65 -9.63 -12.43
CA SER A 72 16.71 -9.63 -13.56
C SER A 72 15.62 -10.68 -13.43
N ALA A 73 15.93 -11.85 -12.87
CA ALA A 73 14.95 -12.91 -12.63
C ALA A 73 13.90 -12.49 -11.57
N GLN A 74 14.31 -11.84 -10.48
CA GLN A 74 13.38 -11.31 -9.48
C GLN A 74 12.50 -10.21 -10.04
N ILE A 75 13.05 -9.31 -10.86
CA ILE A 75 12.30 -8.26 -11.54
C ILE A 75 11.21 -8.85 -12.43
N GLU A 76 11.56 -9.80 -13.31
CA GLU A 76 10.59 -10.46 -14.20
C GLU A 76 9.55 -11.26 -13.44
N ARG A 77 9.93 -11.92 -12.36
CA ARG A 77 9.01 -12.63 -11.45
C ARG A 77 7.97 -11.66 -10.86
N PHE A 78 8.43 -10.54 -10.31
CA PHE A 78 7.55 -9.50 -9.76
C PHE A 78 6.59 -8.95 -10.82
N LYS A 79 7.11 -8.60 -12.01
CA LYS A 79 6.30 -8.08 -13.12
C LYS A 79 5.20 -9.06 -13.53
N THR A 80 5.54 -10.34 -13.69
CA THR A 80 4.57 -11.39 -14.02
C THR A 80 3.38 -11.39 -13.06
N TRP A 81 3.63 -11.32 -11.77
CA TRP A 81 2.58 -11.35 -10.75
C TRP A 81 1.88 -10.00 -10.56
N ASN A 82 2.55 -8.89 -10.88
CA ASN A 82 1.91 -7.56 -10.93
C ASN A 82 0.93 -7.49 -12.11
N ASP A 83 1.33 -7.92 -13.31
CA ASP A 83 0.48 -7.96 -14.49
C ASP A 83 -0.73 -8.90 -14.28
N ALA A 84 -0.54 -9.99 -13.56
CA ALA A 84 -1.60 -10.92 -13.20
C ALA A 84 -2.52 -10.44 -12.05
N GLY A 85 -2.19 -9.32 -11.40
CA GLY A 85 -2.97 -8.72 -10.31
C GLY A 85 -2.86 -9.45 -8.97
N TYR A 86 -1.75 -10.16 -8.72
CA TYR A 86 -1.49 -10.84 -7.45
C TYR A 86 -0.58 -10.04 -6.50
N ILE A 87 0.29 -9.19 -7.04
CA ILE A 87 1.06 -8.25 -6.25
C ILE A 87 0.81 -6.83 -6.76
N ASP A 88 0.48 -5.91 -5.87
CA ASP A 88 0.23 -4.50 -6.20
C ASP A 88 1.25 -3.62 -5.49
N VAL A 89 1.40 -2.38 -5.97
CA VAL A 89 2.24 -1.35 -5.36
C VAL A 89 1.38 -0.13 -5.08
N ALA A 90 1.31 0.27 -3.82
CA ALA A 90 0.61 1.49 -3.45
C ALA A 90 1.47 2.74 -3.73
N GLY A 91 0.89 3.73 -4.39
CA GLY A 91 1.58 4.82 -5.06
C GLY A 91 2.22 5.89 -4.17
N MET A 92 1.98 5.93 -2.87
CA MET A 92 2.67 6.88 -1.97
C MET A 92 4.12 6.48 -1.76
N GLN A 93 5.03 7.46 -1.68
CA GLN A 93 6.46 7.15 -1.46
C GLN A 93 6.70 6.53 -0.09
N TYR A 94 6.11 7.10 0.95
CA TYR A 94 6.15 6.64 2.34
C TYR A 94 4.88 7.03 3.06
N ASN A 95 4.57 6.35 4.15
CA ASN A 95 3.55 6.80 5.10
C ASN A 95 4.13 7.93 5.96
N HIS A 96 3.62 9.13 5.81
CA HIS A 96 4.07 10.26 6.61
C HIS A 96 3.00 11.35 6.70
N THR A 97 2.90 11.96 7.86
CA THR A 97 2.12 13.18 8.02
C THR A 97 2.76 14.27 7.15
N PRO A 98 2.01 14.89 6.22
CA PRO A 98 2.60 15.80 5.26
C PRO A 98 3.06 17.09 5.96
N MET A 99 4.38 17.25 6.03
CA MET A 99 5.06 18.49 6.36
C MET A 99 5.84 19.02 5.16
N GLN A 100 5.57 18.46 4.00
CA GLN A 100 6.20 18.81 2.74
C GLN A 100 5.55 20.06 2.14
N ASN A 101 6.35 20.84 1.44
CA ASN A 101 5.83 21.84 0.51
C ASN A 101 5.30 21.19 -0.77
N ALA A 102 4.65 21.97 -1.64
CA ALA A 102 4.02 21.48 -2.86
C ALA A 102 5.02 20.74 -3.78
N GLU A 103 6.22 21.26 -3.96
CA GLU A 103 7.26 20.65 -4.80
C GLU A 103 7.70 19.29 -4.23
N GLN A 104 7.86 19.17 -2.93
CA GLN A 104 8.18 17.90 -2.28
C GLN A 104 7.06 16.88 -2.42
N MET A 105 5.80 17.31 -2.34
CA MET A 105 4.64 16.44 -2.57
C MET A 105 4.62 15.91 -4.00
N ILE A 106 4.84 16.77 -5.00
CA ILE A 106 4.95 16.36 -6.41
C ILE A 106 6.06 15.33 -6.58
N ARG A 107 7.26 15.62 -6.05
CA ARG A 107 8.42 14.71 -6.16
C ARG A 107 8.22 13.38 -5.44
N SER A 108 7.39 13.34 -4.40
CA SER A 108 7.09 12.10 -3.69
C SER A 108 6.31 11.10 -4.55
N LEU A 109 5.72 11.53 -5.66
CA LEU A 109 5.04 10.66 -6.62
C LEU A 109 5.91 10.26 -7.83
N TYR A 110 7.11 10.81 -7.98
CA TYR A 110 8.03 10.39 -9.05
C TYR A 110 8.38 8.88 -9.03
N PRO A 111 8.47 8.20 -7.87
CA PRO A 111 8.64 6.76 -7.86
C PRO A 111 7.57 5.99 -8.62
N VAL A 112 6.32 6.44 -8.60
CA VAL A 112 5.23 5.84 -9.38
C VAL A 112 5.58 5.82 -10.86
N GLN A 113 5.98 6.98 -11.40
CA GLN A 113 6.33 7.09 -12.81
C GLN A 113 7.60 6.30 -13.14
N ARG A 114 8.65 6.38 -12.31
CA ARG A 114 9.87 5.60 -12.52
C ARG A 114 9.63 4.09 -12.55
N LEU A 115 8.82 3.57 -11.64
CA LEU A 115 8.49 2.15 -11.59
C LEU A 115 7.69 1.70 -12.82
N ARG A 116 6.78 2.55 -13.30
CA ARG A 116 6.05 2.31 -14.56
C ARG A 116 6.97 2.34 -15.77
N ASP A 117 7.78 3.38 -15.92
CA ASP A 117 8.62 3.58 -17.11
C ASP A 117 9.77 2.58 -17.21
N GLN A 118 10.42 2.28 -16.08
CA GLN A 118 11.60 1.43 -16.06
C GLN A 118 11.27 -0.06 -16.03
N TYR A 119 10.18 -0.42 -15.35
CA TYR A 119 9.85 -1.82 -15.08
C TYR A 119 8.48 -2.24 -15.62
N GLY A 120 7.69 -1.32 -16.17
CA GLY A 120 6.39 -1.60 -16.75
C GLY A 120 5.32 -1.95 -15.70
N LEU A 121 5.47 -1.54 -14.43
CA LEU A 121 4.54 -1.92 -13.38
C LEU A 121 3.18 -1.23 -13.53
N SER A 122 2.12 -1.97 -13.25
CA SER A 122 0.79 -1.41 -13.03
C SER A 122 0.69 -0.88 -11.60
N ILE A 123 0.41 0.41 -11.44
CA ILE A 123 0.25 1.09 -10.15
C ILE A 123 -0.97 2.00 -10.27
N SER A 124 -2.11 1.61 -9.72
CA SER A 124 -3.37 2.37 -9.82
C SER A 124 -3.97 2.73 -8.47
N SER A 125 -3.37 2.25 -7.39
CA SER A 125 -3.80 2.52 -6.03
C SER A 125 -2.75 3.30 -5.24
N ALA A 126 -3.16 3.94 -4.16
CA ALA A 126 -2.30 4.53 -3.16
C ALA A 126 -2.78 4.19 -1.75
N MET A 127 -1.86 4.14 -0.80
CA MET A 127 -2.15 3.84 0.58
C MET A 127 -1.41 4.82 1.50
N GLN A 128 -2.10 5.27 2.54
CA GLN A 128 -1.53 6.06 3.62
C GLN A 128 -2.04 5.49 4.95
N CYS A 129 -1.21 4.74 5.63
CA CYS A 129 -1.55 4.10 6.89
C CYS A 129 -0.81 4.73 8.06
N ASP A 130 -1.45 4.69 9.22
CA ASP A 130 -0.87 5.10 10.52
C ASP A 130 -0.46 6.58 10.61
N VAL A 131 -1.06 7.43 9.81
CA VAL A 131 -0.81 8.87 9.78
C VAL A 131 -2.06 9.68 10.06
N ASN A 132 -1.91 10.87 10.62
CA ASN A 132 -3.00 11.72 11.09
C ASN A 132 -3.17 12.95 10.21
N GLY A 133 -3.32 12.72 8.92
CA GLY A 133 -3.61 13.74 7.95
C GLY A 133 -2.91 13.53 6.62
N ILE A 134 -3.49 14.10 5.60
CA ILE A 134 -2.96 14.13 4.25
C ILE A 134 -3.30 15.50 3.65
N SER A 135 -2.38 16.06 2.86
CA SER A 135 -2.62 17.34 2.21
C SER A 135 -3.73 17.24 1.17
N TRP A 136 -4.61 18.23 1.13
CA TRP A 136 -5.67 18.31 0.14
C TRP A 136 -5.16 18.29 -1.32
N LEU A 137 -3.95 18.80 -1.55
CA LEU A 137 -3.31 18.77 -2.87
C LEU A 137 -3.12 17.35 -3.41
N TYR A 138 -2.97 16.34 -2.56
CA TYR A 138 -2.81 14.95 -3.03
C TYR A 138 -4.01 14.42 -3.81
N ALA A 139 -5.21 14.96 -3.62
CA ALA A 139 -6.36 14.56 -4.44
C ALA A 139 -6.13 14.87 -5.93
N ASP A 140 -5.56 16.05 -6.25
CA ASP A 140 -5.19 16.38 -7.62
C ASP A 140 -3.98 15.59 -8.10
N LEU A 141 -2.92 15.54 -7.30
CA LEU A 141 -1.66 14.91 -7.71
C LEU A 141 -1.81 13.41 -7.98
N LEU A 142 -2.61 12.71 -7.17
CA LEU A 142 -2.89 11.29 -7.37
C LEU A 142 -3.69 11.06 -8.66
N ALA A 143 -4.72 11.87 -8.91
CA ALA A 143 -5.49 11.79 -10.15
C ALA A 143 -4.61 12.06 -11.39
N GLU A 144 -3.72 13.07 -11.32
CA GLU A 144 -2.81 13.41 -12.43
C GLU A 144 -1.80 12.31 -12.74
N VAL A 145 -1.32 11.59 -11.72
CA VAL A 145 -0.44 10.41 -11.96
C VAL A 145 -1.22 9.12 -12.23
N GLY A 146 -2.54 9.18 -12.42
CA GLY A 146 -3.38 8.04 -12.76
C GLY A 146 -3.58 7.06 -11.60
N ILE A 147 -3.62 7.55 -10.38
CA ILE A 147 -4.04 6.78 -9.20
C ILE A 147 -5.55 6.93 -9.05
N GLU A 148 -6.26 5.82 -9.13
CA GLU A 148 -7.72 5.78 -9.13
C GLU A 148 -8.31 5.67 -7.72
N LEU A 149 -7.59 5.00 -6.81
CA LEU A 149 -8.02 4.71 -5.45
C LEU A 149 -6.95 5.11 -4.44
N MET A 150 -7.36 5.86 -3.43
CA MET A 150 -6.55 6.16 -2.25
C MET A 150 -7.20 5.55 -1.01
N THR A 151 -6.48 4.68 -0.30
CA THR A 151 -6.89 4.21 1.02
C THR A 151 -6.14 4.96 2.09
N MET A 152 -6.83 5.36 3.15
CA MET A 152 -6.22 6.03 4.28
C MET A 152 -6.77 5.51 5.60
N ALA A 153 -5.90 5.44 6.61
CA ALA A 153 -6.25 5.03 7.95
C ALA A 153 -5.43 5.81 8.98
N VAL A 154 -6.12 6.48 9.87
CA VAL A 154 -5.49 7.28 10.92
C VAL A 154 -4.91 6.40 12.02
N ASN A 155 -3.84 6.86 12.67
CA ASN A 155 -3.34 6.27 13.90
C ASN A 155 -4.36 6.50 15.03
N PRO A 156 -5.00 5.44 15.58
CA PRO A 156 -6.07 5.59 16.57
C PRO A 156 -5.60 6.12 17.92
N LEU A 157 -4.29 6.08 18.19
CA LEU A 157 -3.70 6.63 19.42
C LEU A 157 -3.46 8.14 19.31
N ARG A 158 -3.50 8.70 18.09
CA ARG A 158 -3.18 10.10 17.80
C ARG A 158 -4.36 10.89 17.26
N GLY A 159 -5.41 10.21 16.80
CA GLY A 159 -6.57 10.89 16.22
C GLY A 159 -7.69 9.92 15.86
N TYR A 160 -8.74 10.48 15.31
CA TYR A 160 -9.91 9.73 14.87
C TYR A 160 -10.28 10.12 13.46
N THR A 161 -10.85 9.18 12.73
CA THR A 161 -11.49 9.47 11.45
C THR A 161 -12.56 10.56 11.64
N PRO A 162 -12.49 11.69 10.93
CA PRO A 162 -13.52 12.71 11.00
C PRO A 162 -14.90 12.14 10.68
N LYS A 163 -15.90 12.51 11.45
CA LYS A 163 -17.30 12.12 11.21
C LYS A 163 -18.17 13.36 11.13
N PRO A 164 -19.20 13.37 10.28
CA PRO A 164 -19.74 12.25 9.50
C PRO A 164 -19.17 12.20 8.06
N ILE A 165 -18.03 11.59 7.83
CA ILE A 165 -17.53 11.36 6.47
C ILE A 165 -17.83 9.89 6.11
N PRO A 166 -18.42 9.58 4.94
CA PRO A 166 -18.58 8.20 4.50
C PRO A 166 -17.23 7.52 4.30
N ASN A 167 -17.18 6.19 4.43
CA ASN A 167 -15.94 5.47 4.23
C ASN A 167 -15.41 5.60 2.80
N ALA A 168 -16.29 5.59 1.80
CA ALA A 168 -15.95 5.81 0.41
C ALA A 168 -16.53 7.14 -0.07
N PHE A 169 -15.70 7.97 -0.71
CA PHE A 169 -16.12 9.25 -1.27
C PHE A 169 -15.17 9.69 -2.41
N TRP A 170 -15.69 10.51 -3.30
CA TRP A 170 -14.85 11.21 -4.25
C TRP A 170 -14.17 12.39 -3.56
N TRP A 171 -12.86 12.31 -3.47
CA TRP A 171 -12.02 13.35 -2.90
C TRP A 171 -11.59 14.30 -4.01
N GLU A 172 -12.18 15.50 -4.01
CA GLU A 172 -11.89 16.53 -5.00
C GLU A 172 -10.76 17.45 -4.48
N GLY A 173 -9.75 17.66 -5.28
CA GLY A 173 -8.62 18.53 -4.99
C GLY A 173 -8.89 19.99 -5.33
N PRO A 174 -7.96 20.90 -4.98
CA PRO A 174 -8.10 22.33 -5.25
C PRO A 174 -8.17 22.69 -6.75
N ALA A 175 -7.63 21.86 -7.64
CA ALA A 175 -7.74 22.05 -9.08
C ALA A 175 -8.98 21.37 -9.70
N GLY A 176 -9.77 20.65 -8.90
CA GLY A 176 -11.00 19.99 -9.33
C GLY A 176 -10.84 18.56 -9.80
N ASN A 177 -9.63 18.02 -9.79
CA ASN A 177 -9.42 16.59 -10.04
C ASN A 177 -9.96 15.75 -8.90
N LYS A 178 -10.31 14.48 -9.19
CA LYS A 178 -10.94 13.59 -8.20
C LYS A 178 -10.25 12.25 -8.13
N THR A 179 -10.04 11.79 -6.92
CA THR A 179 -9.58 10.43 -6.61
C THR A 179 -10.61 9.76 -5.71
N LEU A 180 -10.93 8.51 -5.94
CA LEU A 180 -11.79 7.76 -5.02
C LEU A 180 -11.02 7.51 -3.74
N ALA A 181 -11.52 8.00 -2.63
CA ALA A 181 -10.92 7.81 -1.32
C ALA A 181 -11.70 6.80 -0.48
N TRP A 182 -10.97 5.89 0.15
CA TRP A 182 -11.49 5.01 1.20
C TRP A 182 -10.88 5.41 2.54
N ASN A 183 -11.70 5.96 3.43
CA ASN A 183 -11.32 6.33 4.77
C ASN A 183 -11.74 5.22 5.74
N GLY A 184 -10.83 4.29 5.96
CA GLY A 184 -11.07 3.05 6.69
C GLY A 184 -10.58 3.06 8.13
N PHE A 185 -10.60 1.89 8.71
CA PHE A 185 -9.96 1.63 10.00
C PHE A 185 -8.46 1.45 9.80
N HIS A 186 -7.70 1.69 10.85
CA HIS A 186 -6.30 1.31 10.94
C HIS A 186 -6.10 -0.16 10.58
N TYR A 187 -4.96 -0.51 10.03
CA TYR A 187 -4.64 -1.91 9.70
C TYR A 187 -4.79 -2.81 10.94
N LEU A 188 -5.26 -4.00 10.70
CA LEU A 188 -5.41 -5.01 11.75
C LEU A 188 -4.35 -6.08 11.58
N TRP A 189 -3.85 -6.59 12.67
CA TRP A 189 -3.01 -7.77 12.65
C TRP A 189 -3.88 -8.96 12.22
N GLY A 190 -3.49 -9.66 11.18
CA GLY A 190 -4.30 -10.72 10.56
C GLY A 190 -4.86 -11.76 11.52
N ARG A 191 -4.15 -12.03 12.61
CA ARG A 191 -4.62 -12.87 13.72
C ARG A 191 -5.92 -12.40 14.38
N SER A 192 -6.19 -11.10 14.39
CA SER A 192 -7.41 -10.54 15.00
C SER A 192 -8.65 -10.85 14.18
N ILE A 193 -8.53 -10.93 12.86
CA ILE A 193 -9.62 -11.21 11.94
C ILE A 193 -9.89 -12.71 11.86
N ALA A 194 -8.86 -13.51 11.74
CA ALA A 194 -8.96 -14.94 11.47
C ALA A 194 -8.88 -15.83 12.72
N LYS A 195 -8.74 -15.24 13.91
CA LYS A 195 -8.35 -15.96 15.14
C LYS A 195 -7.08 -16.81 14.92
N LEU A 196 -6.26 -16.45 13.92
CA LEU A 196 -5.04 -17.12 13.56
C LEU A 196 -3.95 -16.72 14.56
N GLY A 197 -3.73 -17.59 15.49
CA GLY A 197 -2.61 -17.49 16.41
C GLY A 197 -2.85 -16.55 17.60
N ASP A 198 -2.84 -17.13 18.73
CA ASP A 198 -2.52 -16.46 19.96
C ASP A 198 -1.08 -15.94 19.82
N TRP A 199 -0.84 -14.63 20.06
CA TRP A 199 0.49 -14.01 20.04
C TRP A 199 1.55 -14.76 20.88
N ARG A 200 1.11 -15.70 21.72
CA ARG A 200 1.94 -16.60 22.50
C ARG A 200 2.65 -17.69 21.69
N PHE A 201 2.35 -17.80 20.40
CA PHE A 201 2.91 -18.83 19.50
C PHE A 201 3.72 -18.26 18.32
N VAL A 202 4.12 -16.99 18.40
CA VAL A 202 5.02 -16.35 17.43
C VAL A 202 6.34 -16.05 18.10
#